data_44ff89c5242170cc58dd8d905317801a
#
_entry.id   44ff89c5242170cc58dd8d905317801a
#
_cell.length_a   1.000
_cell.length_b   1.000
_cell.length_c   1.000
_cell.angle_alpha   90.00
_cell.angle_beta   90.00
_cell.angle_gamma   90.00
#
_symmetry.space_group_name_H-M   'P 1'
#
loop_
_entity.id
_entity.type
_entity.pdbx_description
1 polymer ?
#
loop_
_entity_poly.entity_id
_entity_poly.type
_entity_poly.pdbx_seq_one_letter_code
_entity_poly.pdbx_strand_id
1 'polypeptide(L)'
;VDIVDNTGHWVGRGFYNGHSRIALRVLTEDYEEALDEAWFVRKVREAVGLRRDVLRLDETTDAWRVIHSEGDGISGLVVDRYGDLIVVEFFSAGAFRHREWIYAALREAFPGCRFYSFAEEHVQKQESFDFRSPEPPAPSVITENGLKFRASPGSGHKTGFFADQRDNREYLSRFTQGARVLDICCNSGGFAIYAKARGGADEVIGIDLDEEILEIAGKNAYLNNAKVKFVQSDLFPYLRDAA
;
A
#
# COMPACT_ATOMS: atom_id res chain seq x y z
N VAL A 1 -20.07 -4.82 -18.60
CA VAL A 1 -21.26 -4.17 -19.18
C VAL A 1 -20.90 -2.93 -19.95
N ASP A 2 -21.65 -2.62 -21.01
CA ASP A 2 -21.64 -1.30 -21.60
C ASP A 2 -22.52 -0.36 -20.77
N ILE A 3 -22.04 0.85 -20.54
CA ILE A 3 -22.69 1.86 -19.73
C ILE A 3 -23.21 2.93 -20.67
N VAL A 4 -24.51 3.25 -20.52
CA VAL A 4 -25.17 4.28 -21.31
C VAL A 4 -25.81 5.33 -20.38
N ASP A 5 -25.93 6.56 -20.87
CA ASP A 5 -26.66 7.60 -20.16
C ASP A 5 -28.18 7.41 -20.27
N ASN A 6 -28.95 8.31 -19.67
CA ASN A 6 -30.41 8.26 -19.70
C ASN A 6 -31.05 8.53 -21.08
N THR A 7 -30.25 8.94 -22.06
CA THR A 7 -30.69 9.15 -23.47
C THR A 7 -30.25 7.98 -24.36
N GLY A 8 -29.52 7.00 -23.81
CA GLY A 8 -29.02 5.84 -24.53
C GLY A 8 -27.67 6.03 -25.22
N HIS A 9 -27.02 7.17 -25.03
CA HIS A 9 -25.65 7.34 -25.52
C HIS A 9 -24.65 6.53 -24.68
N TRP A 10 -23.73 5.85 -25.35
CA TRP A 10 -22.68 5.11 -24.70
C TRP A 10 -21.71 6.07 -24.00
N VAL A 11 -21.35 5.76 -22.75
CA VAL A 11 -20.46 6.57 -21.89
C VAL A 11 -19.24 5.82 -21.39
N GLY A 12 -19.25 4.49 -21.52
CA GLY A 12 -18.12 3.69 -21.09
C GLY A 12 -18.43 2.21 -20.97
N ARG A 13 -17.41 1.43 -20.61
CA ARG A 13 -17.52 0.01 -20.32
C ARG A 13 -16.86 -0.30 -18.99
N GLY A 14 -17.43 -1.24 -18.23
CA GLY A 14 -16.89 -1.55 -16.93
C GLY A 14 -17.63 -2.63 -16.16
N PHE A 15 -17.45 -2.64 -14.85
CA PHE A 15 -18.10 -3.59 -13.96
C PHE A 15 -19.47 -3.09 -13.50
N TYR A 16 -20.43 -4.01 -13.43
CA TYR A 16 -21.70 -3.80 -12.76
C TYR A 16 -21.84 -4.78 -11.58
N ASN A 17 -22.23 -4.24 -10.44
CA ASN A 17 -22.56 -5.03 -9.26
C ASN A 17 -23.74 -4.38 -8.52
N GLY A 18 -24.92 -4.99 -8.63
CA GLY A 18 -26.15 -4.48 -8.01
C GLY A 18 -26.18 -4.59 -6.47
N HIS A 19 -25.25 -5.31 -5.86
CA HIS A 19 -25.09 -5.40 -4.39
C HIS A 19 -24.16 -4.33 -3.82
N SER A 20 -23.26 -3.79 -4.66
CA SER A 20 -22.30 -2.77 -4.25
C SER A 20 -22.95 -1.41 -4.08
N ARG A 21 -22.45 -0.61 -3.14
CA ARG A 21 -22.77 0.83 -3.06
C ARG A 21 -22.30 1.60 -4.29
N ILE A 22 -21.23 1.12 -4.94
CA ILE A 22 -20.70 1.61 -6.21
C ILE A 22 -21.14 0.61 -7.28
N ALA A 23 -22.38 0.73 -7.74
CA ALA A 23 -22.99 -0.23 -8.65
C ALA A 23 -22.29 -0.32 -10.02
N LEU A 24 -21.74 0.79 -10.50
CA LEU A 24 -21.01 0.87 -11.77
C LEU A 24 -19.58 1.37 -11.53
N ARG A 25 -18.61 0.68 -12.12
CA ARG A 25 -17.19 1.06 -12.11
C ARG A 25 -16.73 1.13 -13.56
N VAL A 26 -16.56 2.35 -14.08
CA VAL A 26 -16.08 2.57 -15.46
C VAL A 26 -14.59 2.19 -15.51
N LEU A 27 -14.22 1.39 -16.50
CA LEU A 27 -12.84 0.95 -16.74
C LEU A 27 -12.26 1.53 -18.02
N THR A 28 -13.11 1.79 -19.01
CA THR A 28 -12.71 2.45 -20.26
C THR A 28 -13.80 3.33 -20.81
N GLU A 29 -13.41 4.44 -21.43
CA GLU A 29 -14.24 5.33 -22.22
C GLU A 29 -13.95 5.19 -23.72
N ASP A 30 -13.14 4.22 -24.12
CA ASP A 30 -12.89 3.85 -25.50
C ASP A 30 -13.86 2.77 -25.94
N TYR A 31 -14.72 3.08 -26.91
CA TYR A 31 -15.75 2.17 -27.41
C TYR A 31 -15.16 0.90 -28.05
N GLU A 32 -14.02 1.03 -28.73
CA GLU A 32 -13.34 -0.07 -29.41
C GLU A 32 -12.55 -0.98 -28.44
N GLU A 33 -12.36 -0.55 -27.19
CA GLU A 33 -11.57 -1.28 -26.22
C GLU A 33 -12.38 -2.42 -25.58
N ALA A 34 -11.93 -3.67 -25.75
CA ALA A 34 -12.47 -4.83 -25.06
C ALA A 34 -11.83 -5.01 -23.68
N LEU A 35 -12.64 -5.35 -22.66
CA LEU A 35 -12.17 -5.67 -21.31
C LEU A 35 -11.87 -7.18 -21.20
N ASP A 36 -10.87 -7.63 -21.92
CA ASP A 36 -10.38 -9.01 -21.98
C ASP A 36 -9.05 -9.18 -21.20
N GLU A 37 -8.48 -10.37 -21.28
CA GLU A 37 -7.18 -10.68 -20.66
C GLU A 37 -6.07 -9.71 -21.12
N ALA A 38 -6.04 -9.40 -22.42
CA ALA A 38 -5.02 -8.50 -22.97
C ALA A 38 -5.14 -7.08 -22.40
N TRP A 39 -6.35 -6.62 -22.12
CA TRP A 39 -6.60 -5.35 -21.44
C TRP A 39 -5.99 -5.34 -20.03
N PHE A 40 -6.24 -6.37 -19.22
CA PHE A 40 -5.68 -6.46 -17.86
C PHE A 40 -4.14 -6.54 -17.90
N VAL A 41 -3.57 -7.34 -18.81
CA VAL A 41 -2.11 -7.42 -18.99
C VAL A 41 -1.52 -6.06 -19.34
N ARG A 42 -2.15 -5.32 -20.25
CA ARG A 42 -1.71 -3.97 -20.61
C ARG A 42 -1.79 -3.01 -19.42
N LYS A 43 -2.89 -2.99 -18.67
CA LYS A 43 -3.07 -2.10 -17.51
C LYS A 43 -2.06 -2.40 -16.39
N VAL A 44 -1.79 -3.66 -16.10
CA VAL A 44 -0.74 -4.04 -15.14
C VAL A 44 0.63 -3.59 -15.64
N ARG A 45 0.94 -3.78 -16.93
CA ARG A 45 2.22 -3.35 -17.52
C ARG A 45 2.40 -1.83 -17.48
N GLU A 46 1.35 -1.07 -17.79
CA GLU A 46 1.34 0.40 -17.70
C GLU A 46 1.61 0.87 -16.26
N ALA A 47 0.92 0.28 -15.28
CA ALA A 47 1.11 0.59 -13.86
C ALA A 47 2.54 0.28 -13.38
N VAL A 48 3.09 -0.88 -13.76
CA VAL A 48 4.47 -1.26 -13.43
C VAL A 48 5.48 -0.35 -14.12
N GLY A 49 5.29 -0.04 -15.41
CA GLY A 49 6.15 0.86 -16.18
C GLY A 49 6.20 2.27 -15.58
N LEU A 50 5.06 2.80 -15.11
CA LEU A 50 5.05 4.09 -14.40
C LEU A 50 6.00 4.06 -13.19
N ARG A 51 5.98 3.00 -12.38
CA ARG A 51 6.79 2.89 -11.15
C ARG A 51 8.26 2.61 -11.44
N ARG A 52 8.56 1.73 -12.40
CA ARG A 52 9.93 1.31 -12.72
C ARG A 52 10.64 2.26 -13.68
N ASP A 53 9.97 2.60 -14.76
CA ASP A 53 10.65 3.27 -15.89
C ASP A 53 10.57 4.80 -15.76
N VAL A 54 9.43 5.34 -15.28
CA VAL A 54 9.21 6.78 -15.14
C VAL A 54 9.65 7.27 -13.77
N LEU A 55 9.12 6.65 -12.69
CA LEU A 55 9.42 7.06 -11.30
C LEU A 55 10.71 6.42 -10.76
N ARG A 56 11.24 5.41 -11.41
CA ARG A 56 12.49 4.71 -11.08
C ARG A 56 12.56 4.24 -9.62
N LEU A 57 11.44 3.75 -9.08
CA LEU A 57 11.31 3.42 -7.65
C LEU A 57 12.28 2.31 -7.23
N ASP A 58 12.57 1.35 -8.12
CA ASP A 58 13.50 0.24 -7.82
C ASP A 58 14.94 0.71 -7.48
N GLU A 59 15.29 1.99 -7.77
CA GLU A 59 16.61 2.55 -7.42
C GLU A 59 16.69 2.95 -5.94
N THR A 60 15.56 3.20 -5.31
CA THR A 60 15.50 3.73 -3.94
C THR A 60 14.82 2.79 -2.96
N THR A 61 13.97 1.89 -3.45
CA THR A 61 13.18 1.00 -2.60
C THR A 61 12.78 -0.29 -3.30
N ASP A 62 12.60 -1.34 -2.54
CA ASP A 62 11.97 -2.59 -2.97
C ASP A 62 10.51 -2.71 -2.49
N ALA A 63 9.93 -1.60 -1.95
CA ALA A 63 8.56 -1.57 -1.45
C ALA A 63 7.78 -0.37 -2.02
N TRP A 64 6.74 -0.65 -2.81
CA TRP A 64 5.91 0.38 -3.43
C TRP A 64 4.57 -0.17 -3.92
N ARG A 65 3.59 0.73 -4.04
CA ARG A 65 2.27 0.40 -4.60
C ARG A 65 2.37 0.17 -6.09
N VAL A 66 2.11 -1.06 -6.52
CA VAL A 66 2.13 -1.49 -7.93
C VAL A 66 0.89 -0.99 -8.66
N ILE A 67 -0.28 -1.19 -8.05
CA ILE A 67 -1.58 -0.76 -8.61
C ILE A 67 -2.36 -0.02 -7.53
N HIS A 68 -2.84 1.17 -7.86
CA HIS A 68 -3.64 2.03 -7.01
C HIS A 68 -5.06 2.20 -7.55
N SER A 69 -5.78 1.10 -7.68
CA SER A 69 -7.21 1.07 -8.01
C SER A 69 -7.57 1.97 -9.21
N GLU A 70 -8.47 2.93 -9.04
CA GLU A 70 -8.92 3.86 -10.06
C GLU A 70 -7.78 4.70 -10.65
N GLY A 71 -6.75 4.99 -9.85
CA GLY A 71 -5.59 5.76 -10.30
C GLY A 71 -4.77 5.08 -11.41
N ASP A 72 -4.84 3.74 -11.49
CA ASP A 72 -4.22 2.94 -12.54
C ASP A 72 -5.26 2.30 -13.49
N GLY A 73 -6.53 2.71 -13.38
CA GLY A 73 -7.61 2.28 -14.25
C GLY A 73 -8.17 0.88 -13.96
N ILE A 74 -7.76 0.21 -12.87
CA ILE A 74 -8.31 -1.09 -12.47
C ILE A 74 -9.10 -0.92 -11.18
N SER A 75 -10.34 -0.43 -11.29
CA SER A 75 -11.19 -0.12 -10.15
C SER A 75 -11.37 -1.28 -9.19
N GLY A 76 -11.12 -1.01 -7.91
CA GLY A 76 -11.26 -1.97 -6.83
C GLY A 76 -10.13 -2.99 -6.73
N LEU A 77 -8.96 -2.70 -7.27
CA LEU A 77 -7.75 -3.49 -7.11
C LEU A 77 -6.63 -2.66 -6.49
N VAL A 78 -6.05 -3.15 -5.42
CA VAL A 78 -4.81 -2.61 -4.84
C VAL A 78 -3.74 -3.70 -4.86
N VAL A 79 -2.55 -3.34 -5.32
CA VAL A 79 -1.40 -4.26 -5.32
C VAL A 79 -0.19 -3.52 -4.77
N ASP A 80 0.45 -4.11 -3.77
CA ASP A 80 1.69 -3.60 -3.19
C ASP A 80 2.82 -4.63 -3.32
N ARG A 81 4.03 -4.15 -3.52
CA ARG A 81 5.26 -4.94 -3.50
C ARG A 81 6.00 -4.70 -2.18
N TYR A 82 6.47 -5.77 -1.55
CA TYR A 82 7.33 -5.75 -0.38
C TYR A 82 8.49 -6.72 -0.56
N GLY A 83 9.58 -6.26 -1.16
CA GLY A 83 10.72 -7.08 -1.52
C GLY A 83 10.34 -8.13 -2.59
N ASP A 84 10.37 -9.39 -2.19
CA ASP A 84 9.97 -10.56 -3.01
C ASP A 84 8.49 -10.94 -2.88
N LEU A 85 7.69 -10.17 -2.12
CA LEU A 85 6.28 -10.44 -1.87
C LEU A 85 5.40 -9.44 -2.60
N ILE A 86 4.44 -9.95 -3.38
CA ILE A 86 3.37 -9.17 -3.99
C ILE A 86 2.09 -9.42 -3.19
N VAL A 87 1.51 -8.34 -2.66
CA VAL A 87 0.26 -8.36 -1.90
C VAL A 87 -0.86 -7.82 -2.78
N VAL A 88 -1.92 -8.59 -2.95
CA VAL A 88 -3.07 -8.26 -3.79
C VAL A 88 -4.31 -8.15 -2.92
N GLU A 89 -4.92 -6.98 -2.88
CA GLU A 89 -6.15 -6.73 -2.14
C GLU A 89 -7.31 -6.40 -3.09
N PHE A 90 -8.41 -7.12 -2.95
CA PHE A 90 -9.60 -6.94 -3.75
C PHE A 90 -10.67 -6.13 -3.02
N PHE A 91 -11.08 -5.02 -3.63
CA PHE A 91 -12.14 -4.13 -3.16
C PHE A 91 -13.40 -4.17 -4.03
N SER A 92 -13.41 -4.98 -5.10
CA SER A 92 -14.57 -5.14 -5.96
C SER A 92 -14.75 -6.58 -6.44
N ALA A 93 -15.98 -7.02 -6.56
CA ALA A 93 -16.32 -8.31 -7.17
C ALA A 93 -15.84 -8.41 -8.62
N GLY A 94 -15.81 -7.28 -9.34
CA GLY A 94 -15.35 -7.23 -10.73
C GLY A 94 -13.86 -7.57 -10.83
N ALA A 95 -13.00 -6.91 -10.04
CA ALA A 95 -11.58 -7.22 -10.00
C ALA A 95 -11.32 -8.66 -9.52
N PHE A 96 -12.07 -9.13 -8.50
CA PHE A 96 -11.94 -10.49 -8.01
C PHE A 96 -12.32 -11.56 -9.06
N ARG A 97 -13.35 -11.33 -9.86
CA ARG A 97 -13.75 -12.26 -10.94
C ARG A 97 -12.67 -12.41 -12.02
N HIS A 98 -11.89 -11.37 -12.26
CA HIS A 98 -10.82 -11.36 -13.26
C HIS A 98 -9.43 -11.62 -12.65
N ARG A 99 -9.36 -12.09 -11.41
CA ARG A 99 -8.11 -12.30 -10.66
C ARG A 99 -7.09 -13.17 -11.38
N GLU A 100 -7.52 -14.17 -12.16
CA GLU A 100 -6.58 -15.05 -12.85
C GLU A 100 -5.78 -14.31 -13.93
N TRP A 101 -6.43 -13.40 -14.68
CA TRP A 101 -5.76 -12.53 -15.64
C TRP A 101 -4.81 -11.55 -14.95
N ILE A 102 -5.27 -10.98 -13.82
CA ILE A 102 -4.44 -10.09 -12.98
C ILE A 102 -3.21 -10.84 -12.45
N TYR A 103 -3.40 -12.05 -11.92
CA TYR A 103 -2.29 -12.87 -11.43
C TYR A 103 -1.31 -13.27 -12.54
N ALA A 104 -1.79 -13.63 -13.73
CA ALA A 104 -0.94 -13.96 -14.86
C ALA A 104 -0.05 -12.75 -15.23
N ALA A 105 -0.65 -11.57 -15.36
CA ALA A 105 0.08 -10.34 -15.66
C ALA A 105 1.08 -9.94 -14.57
N LEU A 106 0.71 -10.09 -13.30
CA LEU A 106 1.61 -9.80 -12.17
C LEU A 106 2.77 -10.81 -12.09
N ARG A 107 2.54 -12.10 -12.37
CA ARG A 107 3.63 -13.11 -12.42
C ARG A 107 4.62 -12.83 -13.55
N GLU A 108 4.14 -12.35 -14.69
CA GLU A 108 5.01 -11.90 -15.80
C GLU A 108 5.86 -10.70 -15.38
N ALA A 109 5.25 -9.70 -14.71
CA ALA A 109 5.94 -8.48 -14.29
C ALA A 109 6.92 -8.69 -13.12
N PHE A 110 6.65 -9.69 -12.25
CA PHE A 110 7.41 -9.99 -11.04
C PHE A 110 7.81 -11.48 -10.97
N PRO A 111 8.66 -11.95 -11.88
CA PRO A 111 9.09 -13.35 -11.89
C PRO A 111 9.82 -13.71 -10.61
N GLY A 112 9.47 -14.86 -10.01
CA GLY A 112 10.07 -15.36 -8.77
C GLY A 112 9.55 -14.75 -7.48
N CYS A 113 8.67 -13.76 -7.52
CA CYS A 113 8.02 -13.23 -6.35
C CYS A 113 6.95 -14.19 -5.79
N ARG A 114 6.79 -14.15 -4.48
CA ARG A 114 5.68 -14.79 -3.76
C ARG A 114 4.44 -13.92 -3.86
N PHE A 115 3.26 -14.54 -3.78
CA PHE A 115 1.99 -13.84 -3.85
C PHE A 115 1.15 -14.11 -2.61
N TYR A 116 0.57 -13.07 -2.05
CA TYR A 116 -0.44 -13.13 -1.02
C TYR A 116 -1.66 -12.31 -1.48
N SER A 117 -2.85 -12.88 -1.38
CA SER A 117 -4.06 -12.21 -1.82
C SER A 117 -5.12 -12.29 -0.74
N PHE A 118 -5.85 -11.21 -0.52
CA PHE A 118 -6.93 -11.18 0.44
C PHE A 118 -8.03 -10.20 0.03
N ALA A 119 -9.15 -10.30 0.71
CA ALA A 119 -10.22 -9.32 0.70
C ALA A 119 -10.84 -9.28 2.11
N GLU A 120 -11.02 -8.09 2.64
CA GLU A 120 -11.63 -7.88 3.94
C GLU A 120 -13.06 -8.42 3.99
N GLU A 121 -13.48 -9.03 5.09
CA GLU A 121 -14.82 -9.61 5.21
C GLU A 121 -15.94 -8.61 4.95
N HIS A 122 -15.77 -7.36 5.39
CA HIS A 122 -16.75 -6.32 5.15
C HIS A 122 -16.89 -5.97 3.67
N VAL A 123 -15.77 -6.00 2.92
CA VAL A 123 -15.76 -5.79 1.46
C VAL A 123 -16.45 -6.95 0.76
N GLN A 124 -16.13 -8.20 1.15
CA GLN A 124 -16.76 -9.39 0.57
C GLN A 124 -18.29 -9.35 0.75
N LYS A 125 -18.77 -8.99 1.94
CA LYS A 125 -20.23 -8.83 2.21
C LYS A 125 -20.85 -7.70 1.37
N GLN A 126 -20.16 -6.57 1.24
CA GLN A 126 -20.63 -5.40 0.53
C GLN A 126 -20.65 -5.59 -0.99
N GLU A 127 -19.68 -6.33 -1.52
CA GLU A 127 -19.54 -6.61 -2.94
C GLU A 127 -20.16 -7.95 -3.36
N SER A 128 -20.65 -8.75 -2.40
CA SER A 128 -21.32 -10.06 -2.63
C SER A 128 -20.42 -11.06 -3.39
N PHE A 129 -19.22 -11.29 -2.90
CA PHE A 129 -18.37 -12.41 -3.31
C PHE A 129 -17.74 -13.09 -2.11
N ASP A 130 -17.35 -14.36 -2.28
CA ASP A 130 -16.69 -15.14 -1.24
C ASP A 130 -15.24 -15.41 -1.64
N PHE A 131 -14.33 -15.07 -0.74
CA PHE A 131 -12.92 -15.37 -0.90
C PHE A 131 -12.32 -15.83 0.44
N ARG A 132 -11.90 -17.08 0.49
CA ARG A 132 -11.13 -17.57 1.62
C ARG A 132 -9.68 -17.12 1.46
N SER A 133 -9.34 -16.00 2.09
CA SER A 133 -7.97 -15.51 2.14
C SER A 133 -7.06 -16.56 2.82
N PRO A 134 -5.87 -16.81 2.28
CA PRO A 134 -4.87 -17.66 2.98
C PRO A 134 -4.38 -16.97 4.26
N GLU A 135 -3.69 -17.72 5.11
CA GLU A 135 -3.00 -17.12 6.27
C GLU A 135 -1.98 -16.08 5.80
N PRO A 136 -1.91 -14.91 6.47
CA PRO A 136 -0.92 -13.89 6.15
C PRO A 136 0.50 -14.46 6.22
N PRO A 137 1.36 -14.13 5.26
CA PRO A 137 2.75 -14.56 5.30
C PRO A 137 3.52 -13.88 6.43
N ALA A 138 4.63 -14.48 6.85
CA ALA A 138 5.54 -13.86 7.80
C ALA A 138 6.02 -12.49 7.27
N PRO A 139 6.28 -11.51 8.18
CA PRO A 139 6.75 -10.18 7.79
C PRO A 139 8.01 -10.24 6.92
N SER A 140 8.03 -9.44 5.86
CA SER A 140 9.21 -9.25 5.02
C SER A 140 10.03 -8.06 5.53
N VAL A 141 11.35 -8.09 5.32
CA VAL A 141 12.20 -6.91 5.52
C VAL A 141 12.36 -6.23 4.17
N ILE A 142 11.97 -4.97 4.11
CA ILE A 142 12.10 -4.12 2.92
C ILE A 142 13.19 -3.09 3.11
N THR A 143 13.67 -2.54 2.00
CA THR A 143 14.63 -1.45 1.97
C THR A 143 14.02 -0.20 1.38
N GLU A 144 14.24 0.94 2.02
CA GLU A 144 13.76 2.25 1.59
C GLU A 144 14.84 3.29 1.84
N ASN A 145 15.40 3.90 0.77
CA ASN A 145 16.51 4.85 0.84
C ASN A 145 17.69 4.35 1.70
N GLY A 146 18.00 3.06 1.65
CA GLY A 146 19.04 2.41 2.43
C GLY A 146 18.66 2.05 3.88
N LEU A 147 17.50 2.44 4.37
CA LEU A 147 16.93 2.03 5.66
C LEU A 147 16.07 0.77 5.50
N LYS A 148 15.99 -0.02 6.57
CA LYS A 148 15.29 -1.31 6.57
C LYS A 148 14.04 -1.25 7.44
N PHE A 149 12.93 -1.76 6.94
CA PHE A 149 11.67 -1.81 7.66
C PHE A 149 11.01 -3.18 7.52
N ARG A 150 10.23 -3.57 8.52
CA ARG A 150 9.37 -4.76 8.48
C ARG A 150 8.04 -4.38 7.86
N ALA A 151 7.66 -5.05 6.79
CA ALA A 151 6.33 -5.01 6.22
C ALA A 151 5.56 -6.25 6.69
N SER A 152 4.38 -6.05 7.27
CA SER A 152 3.56 -7.11 7.88
C SER A 152 2.20 -7.18 7.19
N PRO A 153 2.05 -7.90 6.08
CA PRO A 153 0.77 -8.06 5.39
C PRO A 153 -0.28 -8.70 6.30
N GLY A 154 -1.52 -8.21 6.22
CA GLY A 154 -2.64 -8.74 7.02
C GLY A 154 -2.68 -8.28 8.47
N SER A 155 -1.83 -7.33 8.89
CA SER A 155 -1.82 -6.76 10.26
C SER A 155 -2.89 -5.68 10.50
N GLY A 156 -3.87 -5.52 9.62
CA GLY A 156 -4.96 -4.55 9.77
C GLY A 156 -4.65 -3.10 9.36
N HIS A 157 -3.38 -2.77 9.11
CA HIS A 157 -2.98 -1.42 8.68
C HIS A 157 -2.54 -1.42 7.22
N LYS A 158 -3.39 -0.95 6.30
CA LYS A 158 -3.15 -1.02 4.85
C LYS A 158 -2.76 -2.46 4.45
N THR A 159 -1.97 -2.60 3.41
CA THR A 159 -1.44 -3.90 2.97
C THR A 159 -0.19 -4.36 3.74
N GLY A 160 0.28 -3.58 4.76
CA GLY A 160 1.38 -3.99 5.66
C GLY A 160 2.50 -2.96 5.91
N PHE A 161 2.59 -1.88 5.12
CA PHE A 161 3.55 -0.79 5.31
C PHE A 161 3.09 0.48 4.56
N PHE A 162 3.43 1.65 5.09
CA PHE A 162 3.07 2.95 4.50
C PHE A 162 4.10 3.41 3.46
N ALA A 163 4.23 2.67 2.36
CA ALA A 163 5.19 2.97 1.31
C ALA A 163 4.97 4.34 0.60
N ASP A 164 3.77 4.89 0.69
CA ASP A 164 3.39 6.21 0.17
C ASP A 164 4.08 7.38 0.90
N GLN A 165 4.57 7.16 2.13
CA GLN A 165 5.24 8.19 2.93
C GLN A 165 6.77 8.25 2.71
N ARG A 166 7.34 7.44 1.83
CA ARG A 166 8.79 7.35 1.59
C ARG A 166 9.44 8.71 1.33
N ASP A 167 8.90 9.47 0.40
CA ASP A 167 9.47 10.74 -0.02
C ASP A 167 9.30 11.81 1.08
N ASN A 168 8.18 11.76 1.81
CA ASN A 168 7.95 12.62 2.95
C ASN A 168 8.94 12.34 4.09
N ARG A 169 9.22 11.06 4.39
CA ARG A 169 10.22 10.66 5.38
C ARG A 169 11.62 11.16 5.00
N GLU A 170 12.02 10.93 3.75
CA GLU A 170 13.30 11.41 3.22
C GLU A 170 13.39 12.95 3.28
N TYR A 171 12.32 13.63 2.88
CA TYR A 171 12.28 15.08 2.92
C TYR A 171 12.40 15.64 4.34
N LEU A 172 11.64 15.09 5.31
CA LEU A 172 11.69 15.48 6.71
C LEU A 172 13.11 15.35 7.28
N SER A 173 13.84 14.27 6.96
CA SER A 173 15.16 14.01 7.50
C SER A 173 16.16 15.16 7.26
N ARG A 174 15.96 15.96 6.21
CA ARG A 174 16.82 17.12 5.88
C ARG A 174 16.74 18.25 6.90
N PHE A 175 15.74 18.27 7.76
CA PHE A 175 15.49 19.33 8.75
C PHE A 175 15.83 18.89 10.18
N THR A 176 16.32 17.67 10.39
CA THR A 176 16.40 17.09 11.74
C THR A 176 17.84 17.02 12.30
N GLN A 177 18.85 17.52 11.60
CA GLN A 177 20.24 17.53 12.07
C GLN A 177 20.36 18.29 13.39
N GLY A 178 20.81 17.62 14.46
CA GLY A 178 20.95 18.19 15.80
C GLY A 178 19.65 18.55 16.50
N ALA A 179 18.52 18.20 15.92
CA ALA A 179 17.20 18.56 16.45
C ALA A 179 16.70 17.55 17.50
N ARG A 180 15.78 18.03 18.35
CA ARG A 180 14.89 17.17 19.14
C ARG A 180 13.61 16.96 18.35
N VAL A 181 13.24 15.71 18.11
CA VAL A 181 12.08 15.34 17.26
C VAL A 181 11.08 14.55 18.07
N LEU A 182 9.82 14.96 17.97
CA LEU A 182 8.68 14.22 18.48
C LEU A 182 7.81 13.75 17.29
N ASP A 183 7.74 12.43 17.10
CA ASP A 183 6.91 11.77 16.09
C ASP A 183 5.61 11.29 16.74
N ILE A 184 4.51 11.97 16.46
CA ILE A 184 3.20 11.68 17.04
C ILE A 184 2.39 10.77 16.11
N CYS A 185 1.73 9.75 16.67
CA CYS A 185 1.10 8.67 15.90
C CYS A 185 2.15 7.98 15.00
N CYS A 186 3.28 7.62 15.62
CA CYS A 186 4.48 7.23 14.88
C CYS A 186 4.35 5.88 14.14
N ASN A 187 3.28 5.13 14.40
CA ASN A 187 3.05 3.81 13.80
C ASN A 187 4.31 2.93 13.91
N SER A 188 4.78 2.30 12.85
CA SER A 188 5.99 1.48 12.83
C SER A 188 7.32 2.26 12.88
N GLY A 189 7.28 3.54 13.28
CA GLY A 189 8.44 4.38 13.55
C GLY A 189 9.13 4.96 12.33
N GLY A 190 8.46 5.01 11.17
CA GLY A 190 9.09 5.40 9.91
C GLY A 190 9.73 6.78 9.95
N PHE A 191 9.01 7.82 10.36
CA PHE A 191 9.51 9.19 10.45
C PHE A 191 10.58 9.34 11.54
N ALA A 192 10.35 8.76 12.72
CA ALA A 192 11.30 8.76 13.83
C ALA A 192 12.67 8.15 13.43
N ILE A 193 12.65 7.02 12.73
CA ILE A 193 13.86 6.33 12.28
C ILE A 193 14.60 7.16 11.22
N TYR A 194 13.89 7.74 10.25
CA TYR A 194 14.49 8.66 9.27
C TYR A 194 15.12 9.88 9.94
N ALA A 195 14.43 10.51 10.88
CA ALA A 195 14.94 11.64 11.63
C ALA A 195 16.25 11.29 12.36
N LYS A 196 16.32 10.09 12.98
CA LYS A 196 17.51 9.67 13.72
C LYS A 196 18.62 9.16 12.84
N ALA A 197 18.34 8.17 11.98
CA ALA A 197 19.38 7.44 11.25
C ALA A 197 19.91 8.21 10.03
N ARG A 198 19.04 9.00 9.39
CA ARG A 198 19.38 9.72 8.17
C ARG A 198 19.55 11.21 8.39
N GLY A 199 18.68 11.79 9.23
CA GLY A 199 18.69 13.22 9.50
C GLY A 199 19.60 13.68 10.63
N GLY A 200 20.15 12.75 11.43
CA GLY A 200 21.11 13.10 12.51
C GLY A 200 20.49 13.85 13.69
N ALA A 201 19.23 13.58 14.01
CA ALA A 201 18.58 14.18 15.18
C ALA A 201 19.27 13.76 16.50
N ASP A 202 19.39 14.71 17.44
CA ASP A 202 20.03 14.44 18.75
C ASP A 202 19.13 13.55 19.62
N GLU A 203 17.86 13.86 19.70
CA GLU A 203 16.87 13.11 20.45
C GLU A 203 15.63 12.85 19.59
N VAL A 204 15.12 11.62 19.62
CA VAL A 204 13.88 11.27 18.92
C VAL A 204 12.98 10.47 19.84
N ILE A 205 11.73 10.93 19.97
CA ILE A 205 10.67 10.24 20.71
C ILE A 205 9.54 9.96 19.71
N GLY A 206 9.11 8.69 19.63
CA GLY A 206 7.91 8.27 18.88
C GLY A 206 6.81 7.88 19.86
N ILE A 207 5.58 8.35 19.65
CA ILE A 207 4.42 7.99 20.46
C ILE A 207 3.31 7.41 19.59
N ASP A 208 2.67 6.36 20.08
CA ASP A 208 1.48 5.74 19.50
C ASP A 208 0.62 5.12 20.61
N LEU A 209 -0.66 4.88 20.32
CA LEU A 209 -1.58 4.18 21.22
C LEU A 209 -1.39 2.67 21.17
N ASP A 210 -1.00 2.14 20.02
CA ASP A 210 -0.93 0.72 19.72
C ASP A 210 0.42 0.15 20.15
N GLU A 211 0.40 -0.68 21.21
CA GLU A 211 1.58 -1.34 21.77
C GLU A 211 2.23 -2.30 20.76
N GLU A 212 1.43 -3.06 20.00
CA GLU A 212 1.93 -4.04 19.03
C GLU A 212 2.69 -3.34 17.90
N ILE A 213 2.19 -2.19 17.44
CA ILE A 213 2.87 -1.43 16.40
C ILE A 213 4.16 -0.78 16.92
N LEU A 214 4.21 -0.38 18.20
CA LEU A 214 5.43 0.13 18.84
C LEU A 214 6.50 -0.95 19.00
N GLU A 215 6.13 -2.22 19.20
CA GLU A 215 7.09 -3.32 19.14
C GLU A 215 7.72 -3.45 17.74
N ILE A 216 6.92 -3.27 16.68
CA ILE A 216 7.42 -3.26 15.30
C ILE A 216 8.35 -2.05 15.10
N ALA A 217 7.98 -0.87 15.61
CA ALA A 217 8.82 0.32 15.56
C ALA A 217 10.17 0.10 16.24
N GLY A 218 10.19 -0.54 17.41
CA GLY A 218 11.43 -0.93 18.10
C GLY A 218 12.31 -1.89 17.28
N LYS A 219 11.69 -2.90 16.63
CA LYS A 219 12.39 -3.83 15.74
C LYS A 219 12.96 -3.10 14.51
N ASN A 220 12.22 -2.14 13.95
CA ASN A 220 12.66 -1.32 12.82
C ASN A 220 13.82 -0.39 13.23
N ALA A 221 13.74 0.25 14.39
CA ALA A 221 14.81 1.07 14.91
C ALA A 221 16.10 0.27 15.12
N TYR A 222 15.98 -0.96 15.66
CA TYR A 222 17.11 -1.88 15.82
C TYR A 222 17.77 -2.24 14.47
N LEU A 223 16.98 -2.54 13.42
CA LEU A 223 17.49 -2.84 12.09
C LEU A 223 18.35 -1.70 11.49
N ASN A 224 18.11 -0.47 11.93
CA ASN A 224 18.77 0.74 11.43
C ASN A 224 19.78 1.35 12.41
N ASN A 225 20.07 0.69 13.53
CA ASN A 225 20.89 1.24 14.63
C ASN A 225 20.39 2.63 15.08
N ALA A 226 19.11 2.92 14.94
CA ALA A 226 18.50 4.19 15.28
C ALA A 226 18.08 4.19 16.77
N LYS A 227 18.69 5.07 17.58
CA LYS A 227 18.31 5.25 18.99
C LYS A 227 17.07 6.13 19.07
N VAL A 228 15.89 5.53 19.11
CA VAL A 228 14.58 6.17 19.25
C VAL A 228 13.93 5.68 20.54
N LYS A 229 13.35 6.60 21.31
CA LYS A 229 12.52 6.26 22.47
C LYS A 229 11.07 6.14 22.02
N PHE A 230 10.50 4.93 22.10
CA PHE A 230 9.08 4.72 21.84
C PHE A 230 8.28 4.72 23.13
N VAL A 231 7.11 5.38 23.13
CA VAL A 231 6.23 5.54 24.28
C VAL A 231 4.80 5.24 23.88
N GLN A 232 4.18 4.28 24.56
CA GLN A 232 2.75 4.04 24.42
C GLN A 232 1.99 5.14 25.18
N SER A 233 1.28 5.99 24.46
CA SER A 233 0.48 7.05 25.06
C SER A 233 -0.54 7.61 24.07
N ASP A 234 -1.66 8.10 24.64
CA ASP A 234 -2.52 9.02 23.91
C ASP A 234 -1.80 10.38 23.72
N LEU A 235 -1.95 10.93 22.51
CA LEU A 235 -1.33 12.18 22.10
C LEU A 235 -1.66 13.35 23.03
N PHE A 236 -2.94 13.54 23.37
CA PHE A 236 -3.37 14.73 24.09
C PHE A 236 -2.88 14.77 25.54
N PRO A 237 -3.00 13.70 26.35
CA PRO A 237 -2.34 13.63 27.66
C PRO A 237 -0.83 13.83 27.55
N TYR A 238 -0.17 13.14 26.61
CA TYR A 238 1.28 13.26 26.49
C TYR A 238 1.76 14.70 26.24
N LEU A 239 1.13 15.43 25.30
CA LEU A 239 1.51 16.81 25.01
C LEU A 239 1.21 17.76 26.17
N ARG A 240 0.11 17.54 26.91
CA ARG A 240 -0.21 18.35 28.08
C ARG A 240 0.81 18.19 29.21
N ASP A 241 1.28 16.95 29.41
CA ASP A 241 2.22 16.64 30.48
C ASP A 241 3.68 17.00 30.11
N ALA A 242 3.97 17.18 28.81
CA ALA A 242 5.28 17.58 28.29
C ALA A 242 5.44 19.12 28.14
N ALA A 243 4.35 19.90 28.28
CA ALA A 243 4.36 21.38 28.18
C ALA A 243 4.66 22.02 29.53
#